data_dee066234c9572857b72b31137acea62
#
_entry.id   dee066234c9572857b72b31137acea62
#
_cell.length_a   1.000
_cell.length_b   1.000
_cell.length_c   1.000
_cell.angle_alpha   90.00
_cell.angle_beta   90.00
_cell.angle_gamma   90.00
#
_symmetry.space_group_name_H-M   'P 1'
#
loop_
_entity.id
_entity.type
_entity.pdbx_description
1 polymer ?
#
loop_
_entity_poly.entity_id
_entity_poly.type
_entity_poly.pdbx_seq_one_letter_code
_entity_poly.pdbx_strand_id
1 'polypeptide(L)'
;IRDRLRSRGLGDVYKRQREQYLASSSGGAAHVFSSHIIKRGGVVYGCTSEGMHIRHIHVDFLSKLSKLQGSKYVQSDVRGVFSLVKADLKAGKPVLFIGTPCEVAGLKKYIKRIPEDLYLVDLICHGVPSQQMLYEHINHILNGRSAERLSFRKGQSFHIELTDQYGTVYSSEPHRDMYYRAFLGGISYRESCYECPFARRERVSDITIGDFWGLQDAASLPLEISEGISVLLPSSEKGKSLIAAAKSDMWIYERSVEEAVEGNTQLYRPVHNGLSARLLSMLYPCFPFDKAVRIVIVKDLILESLKNILRSFKPVLMPIINVIRR
;
A
#
# COMPACT_ATOMS: atom_id res chain seq x y z
N ILE A 1 -9.34 -16.07 24.21
CA ILE A 1 -8.57 -15.79 22.95
C ILE A 1 -9.47 -15.98 21.70
N ARG A 2 -10.50 -16.86 21.74
CA ARG A 2 -11.42 -17.08 20.60
C ARG A 2 -12.46 -15.97 20.36
N ASP A 3 -12.75 -15.11 21.33
CA ASP A 3 -13.79 -14.06 21.21
C ASP A 3 -13.29 -12.73 20.66
N ARG A 4 -11.98 -12.55 20.45
CA ARG A 4 -11.42 -11.31 19.85
C ARG A 4 -11.55 -11.22 18.34
N LEU A 5 -11.98 -12.28 17.64
CA LEU A 5 -12.09 -12.34 16.18
C LEU A 5 -13.51 -12.07 15.65
N ARG A 6 -14.46 -11.67 16.51
CA ARG A 6 -15.76 -11.17 16.08
C ARG A 6 -15.74 -9.65 15.83
N SER A 7 -14.72 -9.12 15.15
CA SER A 7 -14.88 -7.84 14.48
C SER A 7 -15.81 -8.07 13.29
N ARG A 8 -17.03 -7.63 13.37
CA ARG A 8 -17.86 -7.43 12.16
C ARG A 8 -17.05 -6.49 11.29
N GLY A 9 -16.58 -6.97 10.12
CA GLY A 9 -15.89 -6.13 9.17
C GLY A 9 -16.79 -4.95 8.85
N LEU A 10 -16.32 -3.74 9.15
CA LEU A 10 -16.93 -2.54 8.59
C LEU A 10 -16.36 -2.43 7.19
N GLY A 11 -17.20 -2.67 6.21
CA GLY A 11 -16.85 -2.63 4.80
C GLY A 11 -16.65 -1.23 4.28
N ASP A 12 -17.13 -0.95 3.17
CA ASP A 12 -16.95 0.15 2.26
C ASP A 12 -17.03 1.56 2.86
N VAL A 13 -16.01 2.38 2.57
CA VAL A 13 -16.01 3.80 2.94
C VAL A 13 -15.87 4.68 1.71
N TYR A 14 -16.81 5.58 1.57
CA TYR A 14 -16.85 6.60 0.54
C TYR A 14 -16.96 7.98 1.18
N LYS A 15 -16.13 8.92 0.73
CA LYS A 15 -16.15 10.29 1.26
C LYS A 15 -17.26 11.10 0.63
N ARG A 16 -18.03 11.82 1.46
CA ARG A 16 -19.13 12.70 0.99
C ARG A 16 -18.66 13.90 0.15
N GLN A 17 -17.39 14.31 0.26
CA GLN A 17 -16.84 15.43 -0.52
C GLN A 17 -16.14 14.92 -1.78
N ARG A 18 -16.79 15.06 -2.93
CA ARG A 18 -16.35 14.49 -4.22
C ARG A 18 -14.93 14.86 -4.63
N GLU A 19 -14.53 16.14 -4.54
CA GLU A 19 -13.19 16.58 -4.95
C GLU A 19 -12.06 15.88 -4.17
N GLN A 20 -12.23 15.76 -2.87
CA GLN A 20 -11.24 15.13 -1.99
C GLN A 20 -11.26 13.61 -2.10
N TYR A 21 -12.38 13.03 -2.49
CA TYR A 21 -12.50 11.63 -2.83
C TYR A 21 -11.75 11.31 -4.12
N LEU A 22 -11.95 12.08 -5.19
CA LEU A 22 -11.24 11.94 -6.46
C LEU A 22 -9.72 12.12 -6.32
N ALA A 23 -9.26 12.92 -5.37
CA ALA A 23 -7.84 13.08 -5.04
C ALA A 23 -7.26 11.94 -4.19
N SER A 24 -8.11 11.00 -3.72
CA SER A 24 -7.68 9.85 -2.93
C SER A 24 -7.39 8.66 -3.82
N SER A 25 -6.47 7.77 -3.41
CA SER A 25 -6.15 6.53 -4.14
C SER A 25 -7.16 5.41 -3.92
N SER A 26 -8.14 5.61 -3.03
CA SER A 26 -9.19 4.67 -2.65
C SER A 26 -10.38 5.47 -2.10
N GLY A 27 -11.25 4.90 -1.27
CA GLY A 27 -12.44 5.55 -0.71
C GLY A 27 -12.21 6.78 0.19
N GLY A 28 -10.96 7.21 0.44
CA GLY A 28 -10.65 8.44 1.16
C GLY A 28 -10.66 8.33 2.70
N ALA A 29 -10.70 7.13 3.27
CA ALA A 29 -10.76 6.88 4.72
C ALA A 29 -9.63 7.59 5.51
N ALA A 30 -8.38 7.50 5.02
CA ALA A 30 -7.23 8.17 5.65
C ALA A 30 -7.44 9.67 5.79
N HIS A 31 -8.00 10.33 4.77
CA HIS A 31 -8.27 11.76 4.79
C HIS A 31 -9.39 12.11 5.80
N VAL A 32 -10.43 11.28 5.92
CA VAL A 32 -11.53 11.50 6.86
C VAL A 32 -11.01 11.45 8.29
N PHE A 33 -10.28 10.40 8.66
CA PHE A 33 -9.68 10.29 9.99
C PHE A 33 -8.71 11.43 10.29
N SER A 34 -7.87 11.78 9.31
CA SER A 34 -6.93 12.90 9.43
C SER A 34 -7.64 14.22 9.68
N SER A 35 -8.69 14.51 8.90
CA SER A 35 -9.50 15.71 9.06
C SER A 35 -10.18 15.77 10.44
N HIS A 36 -10.69 14.63 10.92
CA HIS A 36 -11.35 14.54 12.22
C HIS A 36 -10.36 14.86 13.36
N ILE A 37 -9.14 14.30 13.32
CA ILE A 37 -8.13 14.55 14.36
C ILE A 37 -7.64 16.00 14.33
N ILE A 38 -7.40 16.59 13.16
CA ILE A 38 -6.99 18.01 13.05
C ILE A 38 -8.09 18.96 13.56
N LYS A 39 -9.36 18.71 13.25
CA LYS A 39 -10.49 19.51 13.74
C LYS A 39 -10.59 19.52 15.27
N ARG A 40 -10.02 18.52 15.95
CA ARG A 40 -9.92 18.41 17.41
C ARG A 40 -8.64 19.00 17.98
N GLY A 41 -7.89 19.78 17.19
CA GLY A 41 -6.60 20.35 17.61
C GLY A 41 -5.43 19.36 17.63
N GLY A 42 -5.59 18.21 16.99
CA GLY A 42 -4.60 17.16 16.92
C GLY A 42 -3.64 17.30 15.74
N VAL A 43 -2.74 16.33 15.65
CA VAL A 43 -1.67 16.25 14.65
C VAL A 43 -1.72 14.90 13.94
N VAL A 44 -1.49 14.90 12.62
CA VAL A 44 -1.45 13.69 11.80
C VAL A 44 -0.04 13.46 11.29
N TYR A 45 0.45 12.25 11.47
CA TYR A 45 1.69 11.75 10.89
C TYR A 45 1.37 10.78 9.76
N GLY A 46 1.87 11.05 8.57
CA GLY A 46 1.63 10.23 7.39
C GLY A 46 2.69 10.43 6.32
N CYS A 47 2.66 9.57 5.31
CA CYS A 47 3.65 9.52 4.25
C CYS A 47 3.38 10.60 3.19
N THR A 48 4.44 11.32 2.79
CA THR A 48 4.44 12.31 1.70
C THR A 48 5.55 12.03 0.70
N SER A 49 5.47 12.68 -0.46
CA SER A 49 6.56 12.83 -1.42
C SER A 49 7.08 14.26 -1.34
N GLU A 50 8.32 14.45 -0.91
CA GLU A 50 9.04 15.72 -0.99
C GLU A 50 10.04 15.63 -2.16
N GLY A 51 9.63 16.14 -3.33
CA GLY A 51 10.30 15.77 -4.57
C GLY A 51 10.22 14.25 -4.79
N MET A 52 11.38 13.62 -4.95
CA MET A 52 11.50 12.16 -5.11
C MET A 52 11.73 11.42 -3.77
N HIS A 53 11.86 12.15 -2.66
CA HIS A 53 12.08 11.55 -1.35
C HIS A 53 10.76 11.25 -0.65
N ILE A 54 10.55 9.99 -0.30
CA ILE A 54 9.33 9.53 0.37
C ILE A 54 9.60 9.42 1.86
N ARG A 55 8.87 10.19 2.65
CA ARG A 55 9.06 10.25 4.10
C ARG A 55 7.76 10.51 4.85
N HIS A 56 7.75 10.22 6.13
CA HIS A 56 6.69 10.67 7.00
C HIS A 56 6.90 12.13 7.44
N ILE A 57 5.82 12.88 7.43
CA ILE A 57 5.76 14.25 7.96
C ILE A 57 4.61 14.36 8.94
N HIS A 58 4.60 15.43 9.74
CA HIS A 58 3.43 15.82 10.51
C HIS A 58 2.61 16.89 9.79
N VAL A 59 1.30 16.86 9.99
CA VAL A 59 0.34 17.84 9.48
C VAL A 59 -0.63 18.20 10.59
N ASP A 60 -0.78 19.49 10.85
CA ASP A 60 -1.59 20.09 11.92
C ASP A 60 -2.69 21.01 11.39
N PHE A 61 -2.77 21.23 10.07
CA PHE A 61 -3.78 22.06 9.41
C PHE A 61 -4.46 21.31 8.28
N LEU A 62 -5.78 21.51 8.12
CA LEU A 62 -6.58 20.89 7.05
C LEU A 62 -6.04 21.22 5.65
N SER A 63 -5.55 22.46 5.43
CA SER A 63 -4.99 22.88 4.14
C SER A 63 -3.73 22.11 3.74
N LYS A 64 -3.04 21.48 4.69
CA LYS A 64 -1.83 20.69 4.42
C LYS A 64 -2.12 19.21 4.18
N LEU A 65 -3.36 18.73 4.38
CA LEU A 65 -3.69 17.30 4.23
C LEU A 65 -3.46 16.76 2.82
N SER A 66 -3.54 17.61 1.81
CA SER A 66 -3.22 17.23 0.43
C SER A 66 -1.82 16.65 0.26
N LYS A 67 -0.85 17.02 1.12
CA LYS A 67 0.50 16.47 1.11
C LYS A 67 0.56 14.97 1.44
N LEU A 68 -0.42 14.46 2.20
CA LEU A 68 -0.50 13.05 2.58
C LEU A 68 -1.28 12.20 1.58
N GLN A 69 -1.95 12.81 0.61
CA GLN A 69 -2.76 12.11 -0.39
C GLN A 69 -1.90 11.32 -1.38
N GLY A 70 -2.51 10.34 -1.99
CA GLY A 70 -1.89 9.46 -2.98
C GLY A 70 -1.07 8.32 -2.35
N SER A 71 -1.07 7.17 -2.98
CA SER A 71 -0.26 6.01 -2.58
C SER A 71 1.21 6.23 -2.93
N LYS A 72 2.12 5.75 -2.08
CA LYS A 72 3.57 5.75 -2.30
C LYS A 72 4.07 4.31 -2.21
N TYR A 73 4.47 3.74 -3.34
CA TYR A 73 4.87 2.32 -3.44
C TYR A 73 6.37 2.15 -3.24
N VAL A 74 6.86 2.64 -2.11
CA VAL A 74 8.26 2.59 -1.68
C VAL A 74 8.32 2.72 -0.17
N GLN A 75 9.41 2.28 0.45
CA GLN A 75 9.60 2.47 1.89
C GLN A 75 9.69 3.95 2.26
N SER A 76 8.85 4.37 3.20
CA SER A 76 8.92 5.73 3.76
C SER A 76 10.08 5.88 4.76
N ASP A 77 10.72 7.03 4.75
CA ASP A 77 11.67 7.40 5.80
C ASP A 77 10.93 7.90 7.05
N VAL A 78 11.06 7.18 8.14
CA VAL A 78 10.45 7.51 9.45
C VAL A 78 11.47 7.99 10.49
N ARG A 79 12.71 8.28 10.08
CA ARG A 79 13.76 8.75 11.00
C ARG A 79 13.34 10.04 11.69
N GLY A 80 13.47 10.07 13.03
CA GLY A 80 13.07 11.21 13.86
C GLY A 80 11.56 11.34 14.11
N VAL A 81 10.69 10.70 13.32
CA VAL A 81 9.24 10.85 13.40
C VAL A 81 8.69 10.37 14.74
N PHE A 82 9.15 9.22 15.25
CA PHE A 82 8.65 8.67 16.51
C PHE A 82 8.95 9.56 17.71
N SER A 83 10.04 10.30 17.70
CA SER A 83 10.35 11.29 18.74
C SER A 83 9.41 12.50 18.68
N LEU A 84 9.05 12.95 17.48
CA LEU A 84 8.07 14.03 17.29
C LEU A 84 6.68 13.60 17.77
N VAL A 85 6.22 12.40 17.38
CA VAL A 85 4.97 11.80 17.91
C VAL A 85 4.96 11.81 19.44
N LYS A 86 6.04 11.38 20.06
CA LYS A 86 6.16 11.37 21.53
C LYS A 86 6.13 12.77 22.13
N ALA A 87 6.70 13.77 21.46
CA ALA A 87 6.69 15.15 21.92
C ALA A 87 5.27 15.76 21.85
N ASP A 88 4.54 15.55 20.74
CA ASP A 88 3.17 16.04 20.58
C ASP A 88 2.21 15.38 21.60
N LEU A 89 2.35 14.08 21.84
CA LEU A 89 1.59 13.38 22.90
C LEU A 89 1.86 13.94 24.30
N LYS A 90 3.14 14.27 24.61
CA LYS A 90 3.50 14.92 25.88
C LYS A 90 2.93 16.33 26.00
N ALA A 91 2.75 17.01 24.87
CA ALA A 91 2.09 18.32 24.82
C ALA A 91 0.56 18.24 24.91
N GLY A 92 -0.01 17.04 25.14
CA GLY A 92 -1.46 16.81 25.28
C GLY A 92 -2.21 16.88 23.96
N LYS A 93 -1.56 16.77 22.81
CA LYS A 93 -2.25 16.79 21.51
C LYS A 93 -2.74 15.38 21.13
N PRO A 94 -3.95 15.26 20.60
CA PRO A 94 -4.36 14.03 19.91
C PRO A 94 -3.46 13.78 18.68
N VAL A 95 -2.97 12.57 18.53
CA VAL A 95 -2.07 12.20 17.43
C VAL A 95 -2.66 11.04 16.65
N LEU A 96 -2.72 11.18 15.34
CA LEU A 96 -2.99 10.10 14.39
C LEU A 96 -1.70 9.74 13.65
N PHE A 97 -1.29 8.48 13.74
CA PHE A 97 -0.19 7.95 12.95
C PHE A 97 -0.73 6.96 11.91
N ILE A 98 -0.46 7.23 10.63
CA ILE A 98 -0.83 6.38 9.49
C ILE A 98 0.44 5.87 8.85
N GLY A 99 0.63 4.54 8.81
CA GLY A 99 1.83 3.92 8.24
C GLY A 99 1.64 2.46 7.88
N THR A 100 2.69 1.83 7.42
CA THR A 100 2.69 0.37 7.22
C THR A 100 2.62 -0.35 8.57
N PRO A 101 2.17 -1.61 8.63
CA PRO A 101 2.05 -2.34 9.91
C PRO A 101 3.37 -2.42 10.70
N CYS A 102 4.50 -2.55 10.00
CA CYS A 102 5.82 -2.59 10.64
C CYS A 102 6.22 -1.22 11.23
N GLU A 103 5.85 -0.10 10.58
CA GLU A 103 6.06 1.25 11.11
C GLU A 103 5.20 1.51 12.36
N VAL A 104 3.92 1.10 12.31
CA VAL A 104 3.02 1.15 13.48
C VAL A 104 3.57 0.31 14.63
N ALA A 105 4.00 -0.92 14.36
CA ALA A 105 4.61 -1.78 15.39
C ALA A 105 5.89 -1.17 15.97
N GLY A 106 6.72 -0.55 15.13
CA GLY A 106 7.92 0.19 15.55
C GLY A 106 7.58 1.35 16.47
N LEU A 107 6.58 2.16 16.11
CA LEU A 107 6.10 3.27 16.95
C LEU A 107 5.57 2.77 18.30
N LYS A 108 4.74 1.71 18.31
CA LYS A 108 4.23 1.10 19.55
C LYS A 108 5.36 0.66 20.47
N LYS A 109 6.39 0.02 19.91
CA LYS A 109 7.56 -0.40 20.67
C LYS A 109 8.35 0.81 21.23
N TYR A 110 8.44 1.89 20.47
CA TYR A 110 9.12 3.12 20.90
C TYR A 110 8.37 3.86 22.02
N ILE A 111 7.04 3.98 21.90
CA ILE A 111 6.18 4.65 22.90
C ILE A 111 6.01 3.81 24.17
N LYS A 112 6.09 2.45 24.05
CA LYS A 112 5.90 1.44 25.12
C LYS A 112 4.47 1.40 25.69
N ARG A 113 4.02 2.46 26.39
CA ARG A 113 2.66 2.61 26.90
C ARG A 113 1.87 3.52 25.97
N ILE A 114 0.93 2.95 25.26
CA ILE A 114 0.11 3.67 24.27
C ILE A 114 -0.93 4.52 25.00
N PRO A 115 -0.89 5.86 24.89
CA PRO A 115 -1.88 6.74 25.49
C PRO A 115 -3.20 6.72 24.69
N GLU A 116 -4.29 7.13 25.32
CA GLU A 116 -5.62 7.19 24.69
C GLU A 116 -5.64 8.14 23.48
N ASP A 117 -4.89 9.24 23.55
CA ASP A 117 -4.80 10.24 22.47
C ASP A 117 -3.91 9.83 21.29
N LEU A 118 -3.30 8.63 21.30
CA LEU A 118 -2.58 8.10 20.14
C LEU A 118 -3.45 7.14 19.35
N TYR A 119 -3.90 7.55 18.18
CA TYR A 119 -4.64 6.76 17.21
C TYR A 119 -3.69 6.16 16.19
N LEU A 120 -3.82 4.87 15.93
CA LEU A 120 -2.94 4.12 15.03
C LEU A 120 -3.74 3.55 13.87
N VAL A 121 -3.36 3.91 12.66
CA VAL A 121 -3.95 3.37 11.43
C VAL A 121 -2.84 2.69 10.63
N ASP A 122 -3.03 1.41 10.29
CA ASP A 122 -2.13 0.74 9.38
C ASP A 122 -2.76 0.45 8.02
N LEU A 123 -1.90 0.19 7.05
CA LEU A 123 -2.29 -0.11 5.68
C LEU A 123 -2.30 -1.63 5.45
N ILE A 124 -3.15 -2.12 4.53
CA ILE A 124 -2.95 -3.42 3.92
C ILE A 124 -1.72 -3.29 3.01
N CYS A 125 -0.59 -3.82 3.48
CA CYS A 125 0.72 -3.61 2.85
C CYS A 125 1.20 -4.87 2.14
N HIS A 126 1.48 -4.74 0.84
CA HIS A 126 1.98 -5.83 -0.01
C HIS A 126 3.49 -6.08 0.15
N GLY A 127 4.23 -5.11 0.64
CA GLY A 127 5.68 -5.01 0.67
C GLY A 127 6.14 -3.72 0.00
N VAL A 128 7.38 -3.34 0.21
CA VAL A 128 7.94 -2.08 -0.29
C VAL A 128 9.36 -2.26 -0.83
N PRO A 129 9.67 -1.69 -2.01
CA PRO A 129 11.05 -1.51 -2.47
C PRO A 129 11.81 -0.50 -1.61
N SER A 130 13.14 -0.46 -1.74
CA SER A 130 13.96 0.57 -1.13
C SER A 130 13.84 1.91 -1.87
N GLN A 131 14.10 3.02 -1.18
CA GLN A 131 14.20 4.33 -1.84
C GLN A 131 15.34 4.39 -2.86
N GLN A 132 16.44 3.65 -2.63
CA GLN A 132 17.54 3.58 -3.55
C GLN A 132 17.13 3.03 -4.92
N MET A 133 16.35 1.94 -4.95
CA MET A 133 15.79 1.38 -6.20
C MET A 133 14.92 2.40 -6.95
N LEU A 134 14.11 3.17 -6.21
CA LEU A 134 13.30 4.23 -6.80
C LEU A 134 14.18 5.34 -7.40
N TYR A 135 15.20 5.80 -6.69
CA TYR A 135 16.11 6.84 -7.19
C TYR A 135 16.87 6.40 -8.42
N GLU A 136 17.38 5.18 -8.45
CA GLU A 136 18.09 4.64 -9.63
C GLU A 136 17.17 4.58 -10.84
N HIS A 137 15.93 4.09 -10.66
CA HIS A 137 14.93 4.08 -11.71
C HIS A 137 14.62 5.48 -12.23
N ILE A 138 14.31 6.44 -11.31
CA ILE A 138 14.00 7.82 -11.68
C ILE A 138 15.17 8.46 -12.43
N ASN A 139 16.40 8.29 -11.97
CA ASN A 139 17.59 8.82 -12.63
C ASN A 139 17.76 8.21 -14.03
N HIS A 140 17.49 6.91 -14.17
CA HIS A 140 17.56 6.22 -15.45
C HIS A 140 16.54 6.77 -16.46
N ILE A 141 15.27 6.92 -16.07
CA ILE A 141 14.21 7.40 -16.97
C ILE A 141 14.30 8.89 -17.27
N LEU A 142 14.78 9.69 -16.31
CA LEU A 142 14.97 11.13 -16.51
C LEU A 142 16.17 11.42 -17.43
N ASN A 143 17.20 10.60 -17.41
CA ASN A 143 18.38 10.75 -18.24
C ASN A 143 18.94 12.19 -18.28
N GLY A 144 19.17 12.77 -17.10
CA GLY A 144 19.68 14.13 -16.91
C GLY A 144 18.62 15.25 -16.86
N ARG A 145 17.35 14.94 -17.13
CA ARG A 145 16.24 15.89 -16.87
C ARG A 145 15.94 15.95 -15.38
N SER A 146 15.28 17.02 -14.93
CA SER A 146 14.77 17.16 -13.57
C SER A 146 13.28 16.91 -13.49
N ALA A 147 12.80 16.52 -12.31
CA ALA A 147 11.39 16.47 -11.97
C ALA A 147 11.20 16.91 -10.52
N GLU A 148 10.05 17.52 -10.21
CA GLU A 148 9.75 18.08 -8.89
C GLU A 148 8.74 17.24 -8.11
N ARG A 149 7.85 16.55 -8.82
CA ARG A 149 6.77 15.74 -8.22
C ARG A 149 6.74 14.36 -8.80
N LEU A 150 6.42 13.40 -7.93
CA LEU A 150 6.22 12.01 -8.25
C LEU A 150 4.82 11.59 -7.82
N SER A 151 4.07 10.98 -8.74
CA SER A 151 2.81 10.31 -8.46
C SER A 151 2.87 8.84 -8.86
N PHE A 152 2.25 7.97 -8.05
CA PHE A 152 2.11 6.54 -8.33
C PHE A 152 0.70 6.14 -8.78
N ARG A 153 -0.22 7.09 -8.86
CA ARG A 153 -1.59 6.84 -9.29
C ARG A 153 -2.10 7.99 -10.16
N LYS A 154 -2.94 7.64 -11.12
CA LYS A 154 -3.77 8.59 -11.86
C LYS A 154 -5.23 8.19 -11.62
N GLY A 155 -5.90 8.93 -10.73
CA GLY A 155 -7.16 8.45 -10.16
C GLY A 155 -6.95 7.11 -9.44
N GLN A 156 -7.75 6.10 -9.76
CA GLN A 156 -7.64 4.76 -9.18
C GLN A 156 -6.64 3.86 -9.90
N SER A 157 -6.20 4.23 -11.10
CA SER A 157 -5.29 3.42 -11.90
C SER A 157 -3.85 3.51 -11.40
N PHE A 158 -3.14 2.40 -11.38
CA PHE A 158 -1.69 2.39 -11.21
C PHE A 158 -1.04 3.13 -12.36
N HIS A 159 -0.23 4.12 -12.06
CA HIS A 159 0.42 4.95 -13.05
C HIS A 159 1.59 5.69 -12.42
N ILE A 160 2.78 5.68 -13.04
CA ILE A 160 3.87 6.51 -12.57
C ILE A 160 3.95 7.78 -13.41
N GLU A 161 4.02 8.92 -12.74
CA GLU A 161 4.12 10.21 -13.39
C GLU A 161 5.13 11.07 -12.65
N LEU A 162 6.03 11.67 -13.42
CA LEU A 162 6.99 12.67 -12.95
C LEU A 162 6.65 14.00 -13.63
N THR A 163 6.51 15.04 -12.84
CA THR A 163 6.21 16.39 -13.35
C THR A 163 7.21 17.41 -12.83
N ASP A 164 7.46 18.45 -13.62
CA ASP A 164 8.17 19.67 -13.23
C ASP A 164 7.21 20.86 -13.26
N GLN A 165 7.74 22.07 -13.21
CA GLN A 165 6.97 23.31 -13.32
C GLN A 165 6.33 23.53 -14.70
N TYR A 166 6.79 22.85 -15.74
CA TYR A 166 6.30 22.97 -17.12
C TYR A 166 5.31 21.86 -17.49
N GLY A 167 5.19 20.80 -16.69
CA GLY A 167 4.24 19.72 -16.93
C GLY A 167 4.84 18.31 -16.74
N THR A 168 4.31 17.36 -17.51
CA THR A 168 4.71 15.95 -17.40
C THR A 168 6.06 15.71 -18.11
N VAL A 169 7.07 15.30 -17.34
CA VAL A 169 8.40 14.91 -17.83
C VAL A 169 8.46 13.43 -18.22
N TYR A 170 7.76 12.60 -17.44
CA TYR A 170 7.64 11.16 -17.68
C TYR A 170 6.27 10.68 -17.21
N SER A 171 5.68 9.76 -17.97
CA SER A 171 4.37 9.16 -17.65
C SER A 171 4.33 7.76 -18.24
N SER A 172 3.99 6.76 -17.43
CA SER A 172 3.97 5.38 -17.87
C SER A 172 2.94 4.53 -17.13
N GLU A 173 2.38 3.58 -17.87
CA GLU A 173 1.54 2.52 -17.32
C GLU A 173 2.39 1.41 -16.69
N PRO A 174 1.83 0.64 -15.72
CA PRO A 174 2.58 -0.35 -14.95
C PRO A 174 3.31 -1.40 -15.78
N HIS A 175 2.69 -1.85 -16.87
CA HIS A 175 3.27 -2.91 -17.71
C HIS A 175 4.47 -2.43 -18.56
N ARG A 176 4.66 -1.13 -18.74
CA ARG A 176 5.77 -0.51 -19.49
C ARG A 176 6.89 0.00 -18.59
N ASP A 177 6.60 0.21 -17.32
CA ASP A 177 7.54 0.77 -16.35
C ASP A 177 8.25 -0.33 -15.56
N MET A 178 9.57 -0.30 -15.49
CA MET A 178 10.36 -1.35 -14.82
C MET A 178 10.17 -1.35 -13.31
N TYR A 179 10.02 -0.17 -12.69
CA TYR A 179 9.78 -0.07 -11.27
C TYR A 179 8.42 -0.67 -10.89
N TYR A 180 7.38 -0.32 -11.65
CA TYR A 180 6.05 -0.87 -11.42
C TYR A 180 5.96 -2.37 -11.69
N ARG A 181 6.59 -2.84 -12.76
CA ARG A 181 6.65 -4.29 -13.05
C ARG A 181 7.29 -5.06 -11.91
N ALA A 182 8.40 -4.54 -11.36
CA ALA A 182 9.08 -5.15 -10.23
C ALA A 182 8.25 -5.07 -8.95
N PHE A 183 7.59 -3.94 -8.69
CA PHE A 183 6.71 -3.75 -7.54
C PHE A 183 5.48 -4.65 -7.61
N LEU A 184 4.68 -4.57 -8.67
CA LEU A 184 3.45 -5.36 -8.80
C LEU A 184 3.72 -6.87 -8.92
N GLY A 185 4.86 -7.24 -9.51
CA GLY A 185 5.34 -8.63 -9.54
C GLY A 185 5.86 -9.13 -8.19
N GLY A 186 5.95 -8.27 -7.19
CA GLY A 186 6.45 -8.62 -5.85
C GLY A 186 7.91 -9.05 -5.83
N ILE A 187 8.72 -8.62 -6.81
CA ILE A 187 10.12 -9.08 -6.94
C ILE A 187 11.15 -8.10 -6.37
N SER A 188 10.76 -6.83 -6.12
CA SER A 188 11.66 -5.76 -5.63
C SER A 188 11.44 -5.40 -4.16
N TYR A 189 10.70 -6.19 -3.41
CA TYR A 189 10.44 -5.89 -2.01
C TYR A 189 11.69 -6.09 -1.16
N ARG A 190 11.73 -5.44 -0.01
CA ARG A 190 12.73 -5.70 1.03
C ARG A 190 12.62 -7.15 1.48
N GLU A 191 13.74 -7.75 1.79
CA GLU A 191 13.80 -9.16 2.20
C GLU A 191 12.85 -9.47 3.37
N SER A 192 12.81 -8.59 4.36
CA SER A 192 11.88 -8.69 5.49
C SER A 192 10.39 -8.66 5.13
N CYS A 193 10.02 -8.18 3.92
CA CYS A 193 8.65 -8.18 3.47
C CYS A 193 8.17 -9.56 3.01
N TYR A 194 9.08 -10.42 2.55
CA TYR A 194 8.74 -11.80 2.16
C TYR A 194 8.48 -12.73 3.35
N GLU A 195 8.93 -12.35 4.54
CA GLU A 195 8.68 -13.03 5.81
C GLU A 195 7.94 -12.12 6.80
N CYS A 196 7.09 -11.24 6.28
CA CYS A 196 6.43 -10.20 7.06
C CYS A 196 5.55 -10.78 8.17
N PRO A 197 5.86 -10.57 9.47
CA PRO A 197 5.05 -11.08 10.56
C PRO A 197 3.70 -10.37 10.72
N PHE A 198 3.50 -9.27 9.99
CA PHE A 198 2.29 -8.48 10.02
C PHE A 198 1.30 -8.82 8.88
N ALA A 199 1.69 -9.70 7.94
CA ALA A 199 0.81 -10.20 6.89
C ALA A 199 -0.12 -11.28 7.44
N ARG A 200 -1.06 -10.88 8.29
CA ARG A 200 -1.99 -11.75 9.03
C ARG A 200 -3.26 -10.98 9.40
N ARG A 201 -4.30 -11.70 9.81
CA ARG A 201 -5.60 -11.11 10.20
C ARG A 201 -5.51 -10.26 11.47
N GLU A 202 -4.65 -10.65 12.42
CA GLU A 202 -4.43 -9.91 13.67
C GLU A 202 -3.62 -8.65 13.39
N ARG A 203 -4.28 -7.51 13.47
CA ARG A 203 -3.68 -6.22 13.16
C ARG A 203 -3.02 -5.59 14.40
N VAL A 204 -2.04 -4.75 14.13
CA VAL A 204 -1.25 -4.07 15.18
C VAL A 204 -1.76 -2.66 15.51
N SER A 205 -2.63 -2.11 14.67
CA SER A 205 -3.20 -0.77 14.76
C SER A 205 -4.57 -0.77 15.44
N ASP A 206 -5.16 0.41 15.57
CA ASP A 206 -6.57 0.56 15.97
C ASP A 206 -7.52 0.30 14.79
N ILE A 207 -7.10 0.72 13.58
CA ILE A 207 -7.84 0.53 12.32
C ILE A 207 -6.85 0.14 11.23
N THR A 208 -7.19 -0.87 10.42
CA THR A 208 -6.50 -1.16 9.16
C THR A 208 -7.32 -0.60 8.00
N ILE A 209 -6.66 0.06 7.05
CA ILE A 209 -7.27 0.56 5.83
C ILE A 209 -6.56 0.01 4.59
N GLY A 210 -7.27 -0.07 3.48
CA GLY A 210 -6.72 -0.48 2.19
C GLY A 210 -7.74 -0.33 1.07
N ASP A 211 -7.36 -0.68 -0.15
CA ASP A 211 -8.30 -0.82 -1.25
C ASP A 211 -9.14 -2.09 -1.03
N PHE A 212 -10.44 -2.03 -1.30
CA PHE A 212 -11.31 -3.20 -1.18
C PHE A 212 -11.29 -4.02 -2.47
N TRP A 213 -10.20 -4.76 -2.67
CA TRP A 213 -10.12 -5.72 -3.77
C TRP A 213 -11.06 -6.91 -3.50
N GLY A 214 -11.76 -7.36 -4.54
CA GLY A 214 -12.65 -8.53 -4.42
C GLY A 214 -14.03 -8.23 -3.85
N LEU A 215 -14.45 -6.96 -3.79
CA LEU A 215 -15.80 -6.58 -3.42
C LEU A 215 -16.82 -7.28 -4.30
N GLN A 216 -17.65 -8.12 -3.69
CA GLN A 216 -18.75 -8.82 -4.35
C GLN A 216 -20.01 -7.93 -4.37
N ASP A 217 -20.87 -8.11 -5.37
CA ASP A 217 -22.13 -7.37 -5.52
C ASP A 217 -21.99 -5.84 -5.45
N ALA A 218 -20.91 -5.35 -6.01
CA ALA A 218 -20.62 -3.93 -6.09
C ALA A 218 -21.80 -3.12 -6.71
N ALA A 219 -22.59 -3.75 -7.60
CA ALA A 219 -23.79 -3.15 -8.19
C ALA A 219 -24.93 -2.90 -7.18
N SER A 220 -24.90 -3.50 -6.00
CA SER A 220 -25.85 -3.26 -4.92
C SER A 220 -25.59 -1.98 -4.13
N LEU A 221 -24.40 -1.38 -4.30
CA LEU A 221 -24.04 -0.13 -3.67
C LEU A 221 -24.49 1.06 -4.52
N PRO A 222 -25.01 2.14 -3.90
CA PRO A 222 -25.48 3.33 -4.62
C PRO A 222 -24.31 4.21 -5.13
N LEU A 223 -23.23 3.59 -5.61
CA LEU A 223 -21.96 4.25 -5.91
C LEU A 223 -21.45 3.88 -7.30
N GLU A 224 -20.83 4.83 -7.98
CA GLU A 224 -19.97 4.57 -9.12
C GLU A 224 -18.65 3.97 -8.61
N ILE A 225 -18.56 2.65 -8.60
CA ILE A 225 -17.45 1.86 -8.03
C ILE A 225 -16.12 2.11 -8.75
N SER A 226 -16.17 2.66 -9.96
CA SER A 226 -14.99 3.07 -10.72
C SER A 226 -14.04 4.02 -9.97
N GLU A 227 -14.51 4.62 -8.87
CA GLU A 227 -13.77 5.63 -8.13
C GLU A 227 -13.04 5.09 -6.87
N GLY A 228 -13.12 3.79 -6.60
CA GLY A 228 -12.41 3.10 -5.51
C GLY A 228 -13.13 3.16 -4.16
N ILE A 229 -13.01 2.07 -3.42
CA ILE A 229 -13.64 1.88 -2.11
C ILE A 229 -12.56 1.44 -1.12
N SER A 230 -12.58 2.01 0.08
CA SER A 230 -11.67 1.60 1.16
C SER A 230 -12.29 0.52 2.03
N VAL A 231 -11.53 -0.52 2.33
CA VAL A 231 -11.86 -1.42 3.43
C VAL A 231 -11.45 -0.76 4.77
N LEU A 232 -12.28 -0.95 5.81
CA LEU A 232 -11.97 -0.60 7.19
C LEU A 232 -12.06 -1.84 8.07
N LEU A 233 -10.97 -2.16 8.78
CA LEU A 233 -10.93 -3.25 9.76
C LEU A 233 -10.59 -2.67 11.13
N PRO A 234 -11.58 -2.37 12.00
CA PRO A 234 -11.30 -1.93 13.36
C PRO A 234 -10.78 -3.10 14.21
N SER A 235 -9.67 -2.89 14.89
CA SER A 235 -8.99 -3.90 15.71
C SER A 235 -9.05 -3.57 17.21
N SER A 236 -9.54 -2.37 17.59
CA SER A 236 -9.69 -1.93 18.98
C SER A 236 -10.99 -1.16 19.19
N GLU A 237 -11.42 -1.03 20.45
CA GLU A 237 -12.59 -0.18 20.79
C GLU A 237 -12.31 1.29 20.45
N LYS A 238 -11.07 1.75 20.61
CA LYS A 238 -10.65 3.10 20.20
C LYS A 238 -10.80 3.29 18.68
N GLY A 239 -10.44 2.30 17.89
CA GLY A 239 -10.66 2.31 16.43
C GLY A 239 -12.14 2.39 16.07
N LYS A 240 -12.99 1.60 16.72
CA LYS A 240 -14.46 1.67 16.53
C LYS A 240 -15.00 3.05 16.91
N SER A 241 -14.54 3.62 18.01
CA SER A 241 -14.94 4.97 18.47
C SER A 241 -14.53 6.05 17.48
N LEU A 242 -13.32 5.97 16.91
CA LEU A 242 -12.86 6.90 15.88
C LEU A 242 -13.72 6.81 14.61
N ILE A 243 -14.05 5.60 14.16
CA ILE A 243 -14.94 5.38 13.00
C ILE A 243 -16.32 5.97 13.29
N ALA A 244 -16.90 5.70 14.46
CA ALA A 244 -18.21 6.23 14.85
C ALA A 244 -18.22 7.77 14.89
N ALA A 245 -17.18 8.39 15.42
CA ALA A 245 -17.04 9.84 15.49
C ALA A 245 -16.87 10.50 14.11
N ALA A 246 -16.27 9.80 13.15
CA ALA A 246 -16.05 10.29 11.79
C ALA A 246 -17.18 9.89 10.80
N LYS A 247 -18.20 9.16 11.24
CA LYS A 247 -19.27 8.58 10.39
C LYS A 247 -20.05 9.63 9.60
N SER A 248 -20.16 10.86 10.09
CA SER A 248 -20.86 11.95 9.38
C SER A 248 -20.18 12.33 8.06
N ASP A 249 -18.88 12.09 7.93
CA ASP A 249 -18.07 12.50 6.78
C ASP A 249 -17.87 11.37 5.74
N MET A 250 -18.49 10.19 5.94
CA MET A 250 -18.36 9.03 5.05
C MET A 250 -19.61 8.16 5.03
N TRP A 251 -19.80 7.40 3.95
CA TRP A 251 -20.78 6.30 3.91
C TRP A 251 -20.06 5.01 4.28
N ILE A 252 -20.68 4.22 5.14
CA ILE A 252 -20.13 2.96 5.64
C ILE A 252 -21.15 1.85 5.41
N TYR A 253 -20.70 0.77 4.81
CA TYR A 253 -21.49 -0.44 4.58
C TYR A 253 -20.81 -1.61 5.30
N GLU A 254 -21.57 -2.38 6.05
CA GLU A 254 -21.03 -3.56 6.73
C GLU A 254 -20.83 -4.71 5.73
N ARG A 255 -19.63 -5.29 5.74
CA ARG A 255 -19.24 -6.44 4.92
C ARG A 255 -18.55 -7.49 5.78
N SER A 256 -18.42 -8.72 5.26
CA SER A 256 -17.70 -9.77 5.97
C SER A 256 -16.18 -9.53 5.94
N VAL A 257 -15.47 -9.96 6.98
CA VAL A 257 -14.01 -9.93 7.01
C VAL A 257 -13.44 -10.89 5.96
N GLU A 258 -14.12 -11.98 5.70
CA GLU A 258 -13.76 -13.01 4.72
C GLU A 258 -13.66 -12.40 3.33
N GLU A 259 -14.63 -11.58 2.91
CA GLU A 259 -14.63 -10.89 1.63
C GLU A 259 -13.42 -9.95 1.49
N ALA A 260 -13.09 -9.19 2.53
CA ALA A 260 -11.90 -8.33 2.56
C ALA A 260 -10.60 -9.16 2.45
N VAL A 261 -10.55 -10.33 3.08
CA VAL A 261 -9.40 -11.23 3.06
C VAL A 261 -9.22 -11.90 1.70
N GLU A 262 -10.29 -12.32 1.05
CA GLU A 262 -10.23 -12.93 -0.30
C GLU A 262 -9.60 -11.98 -1.32
N GLY A 263 -9.98 -10.69 -1.27
CA GLY A 263 -9.41 -9.66 -2.13
C GLY A 263 -8.01 -9.18 -1.73
N ASN A 264 -7.58 -9.45 -0.50
CA ASN A 264 -6.35 -8.91 0.08
C ASN A 264 -5.53 -10.01 0.76
N THR A 265 -4.76 -10.77 -0.03
CA THR A 265 -3.97 -11.90 0.45
C THR A 265 -3.00 -11.54 1.58
N GLN A 266 -2.58 -10.28 1.66
CA GLN A 266 -1.68 -9.75 2.71
C GLN A 266 -2.34 -9.66 4.09
N LEU A 267 -3.64 -9.92 4.17
CA LEU A 267 -4.34 -10.09 5.44
C LEU A 267 -4.16 -11.49 6.05
N TYR A 268 -3.52 -12.44 5.35
CA TYR A 268 -3.28 -13.77 5.88
C TYR A 268 -1.91 -14.38 5.56
N ARG A 269 -1.17 -13.84 4.58
CA ARG A 269 0.19 -14.28 4.27
C ARG A 269 1.02 -13.21 3.56
N PRO A 270 2.35 -13.19 3.72
CA PRO A 270 3.23 -12.34 2.94
C PRO A 270 3.30 -12.80 1.47
N VAL A 271 3.84 -11.91 0.62
CA VAL A 271 4.19 -12.28 -0.76
C VAL A 271 5.29 -13.33 -0.75
N HIS A 272 5.17 -14.31 -1.62
CA HIS A 272 6.14 -15.39 -1.71
C HIS A 272 7.49 -14.90 -2.28
N ASN A 273 8.59 -15.27 -1.62
CA ASN A 273 9.95 -15.04 -2.12
C ASN A 273 10.29 -16.05 -3.23
N GLY A 274 9.79 -15.77 -4.43
CA GLY A 274 9.97 -16.61 -5.61
C GLY A 274 11.36 -16.50 -6.23
N LEU A 275 11.64 -17.35 -7.24
CA LEU A 275 12.93 -17.36 -7.96
C LEU A 275 13.27 -15.98 -8.55
N SER A 276 12.28 -15.26 -9.08
CA SER A 276 12.49 -13.94 -9.70
C SER A 276 12.90 -12.88 -8.67
N ALA A 277 12.32 -12.90 -7.45
CA ALA A 277 12.74 -12.03 -6.37
C ALA A 277 14.18 -12.32 -5.91
N ARG A 278 14.51 -13.61 -5.73
CA ARG A 278 15.87 -14.04 -5.36
C ARG A 278 16.90 -13.68 -6.44
N LEU A 279 16.54 -13.87 -7.71
CA LEU A 279 17.41 -13.50 -8.82
C LEU A 279 17.64 -11.98 -8.88
N LEU A 280 16.58 -11.18 -8.68
CA LEU A 280 16.74 -9.72 -8.59
C LEU A 280 17.66 -9.33 -7.44
N SER A 281 17.49 -9.90 -6.26
CA SER A 281 18.35 -9.67 -5.10
C SER A 281 19.82 -9.98 -5.36
N MET A 282 20.11 -11.02 -6.16
CA MET A 282 21.48 -11.40 -6.57
C MET A 282 22.05 -10.46 -7.66
N LEU A 283 21.22 -10.01 -8.58
CA LEU A 283 21.67 -9.19 -9.71
C LEU A 283 21.80 -7.70 -9.34
N TYR A 284 20.97 -7.21 -8.44
CA TYR A 284 20.90 -5.79 -8.12
C TYR A 284 22.24 -5.20 -7.59
N PRO A 285 23.04 -5.89 -6.78
CA PRO A 285 24.36 -5.37 -6.39
C PRO A 285 25.36 -5.25 -7.56
N CYS A 286 25.13 -5.98 -8.68
CA CYS A 286 26.04 -6.04 -9.82
C CYS A 286 25.59 -5.18 -11.01
N PHE A 287 24.32 -4.82 -11.07
CA PHE A 287 23.72 -4.09 -12.19
C PHE A 287 22.80 -2.97 -11.69
N PRO A 288 22.69 -1.83 -12.43
CA PRO A 288 21.66 -0.84 -12.18
C PRO A 288 20.26 -1.48 -12.12
N PHE A 289 19.38 -0.93 -11.30
CA PHE A 289 18.08 -1.50 -11.00
C PHE A 289 17.27 -1.90 -12.25
N ASP A 290 17.09 -0.98 -13.21
CA ASP A 290 16.31 -1.25 -14.43
C ASP A 290 16.89 -2.38 -15.26
N LYS A 291 18.22 -2.48 -15.35
CA LYS A 291 18.90 -3.57 -16.05
C LYS A 291 18.69 -4.91 -15.35
N ALA A 292 18.83 -4.94 -14.03
CA ALA A 292 18.59 -6.14 -13.23
C ALA A 292 17.14 -6.63 -13.37
N VAL A 293 16.17 -5.73 -13.26
CA VAL A 293 14.75 -6.04 -13.45
C VAL A 293 14.47 -6.57 -14.85
N ARG A 294 15.03 -5.94 -15.89
CA ARG A 294 14.87 -6.39 -17.28
C ARG A 294 15.36 -7.81 -17.49
N ILE A 295 16.53 -8.18 -16.93
CA ILE A 295 17.08 -9.54 -17.02
C ILE A 295 16.09 -10.54 -16.38
N VAL A 296 15.57 -10.24 -15.21
CA VAL A 296 14.59 -11.10 -14.49
C VAL A 296 13.32 -11.28 -15.32
N ILE A 297 12.77 -10.19 -15.88
CA ILE A 297 11.53 -10.23 -16.66
C ILE A 297 11.72 -11.02 -17.96
N VAL A 298 12.83 -10.83 -18.68
CA VAL A 298 13.12 -11.58 -19.91
C VAL A 298 13.23 -13.08 -19.60
N LYS A 299 13.90 -13.45 -18.51
CA LYS A 299 13.95 -14.86 -18.05
C LYS A 299 12.54 -15.40 -17.81
N ASP A 300 11.65 -14.65 -17.14
CA ASP A 300 10.29 -15.10 -16.86
C ASP A 300 9.48 -15.31 -18.14
N LEU A 301 9.60 -14.40 -19.11
CA LEU A 301 8.95 -14.53 -20.43
C LEU A 301 9.44 -15.77 -21.19
N ILE A 302 10.75 -16.04 -21.18
CA ILE A 302 11.32 -17.23 -21.81
C ILE A 302 10.79 -18.49 -21.14
N LEU A 303 10.79 -18.56 -19.82
CA LEU A 303 10.29 -19.72 -19.07
C LEU A 303 8.80 -19.96 -19.31
N GLU A 304 8.01 -18.90 -19.41
CA GLU A 304 6.58 -19.00 -19.71
C GLU A 304 6.34 -19.51 -21.14
N SER A 305 7.08 -19.01 -22.11
CA SER A 305 7.05 -19.48 -23.48
C SER A 305 7.40 -20.97 -23.59
N LEU A 306 8.47 -21.40 -22.90
CA LEU A 306 8.85 -22.82 -22.86
C LEU A 306 7.77 -23.70 -22.22
N LYS A 307 7.16 -23.25 -21.11
CA LYS A 307 6.03 -23.96 -20.47
C LYS A 307 4.84 -24.10 -21.42
N ASN A 308 4.53 -23.05 -22.17
CA ASN A 308 3.41 -23.07 -23.14
C ASN A 308 3.69 -24.04 -24.29
N ILE A 309 4.92 -24.06 -24.82
CA ILE A 309 5.37 -25.04 -25.80
C ILE A 309 5.23 -26.47 -25.25
N LEU A 310 5.75 -26.74 -24.04
CA LEU A 310 5.62 -28.05 -23.41
C LEU A 310 4.16 -28.46 -23.18
N ARG A 311 3.29 -27.51 -22.80
CA ARG A 311 1.86 -27.78 -22.66
C ARG A 311 1.19 -28.14 -23.98
N SER A 312 1.57 -27.51 -25.10
CA SER A 312 1.04 -27.82 -26.42
C SER A 312 1.43 -29.25 -26.90
N PHE A 313 2.57 -29.77 -26.44
CA PHE A 313 2.99 -31.15 -26.73
C PHE A 313 2.40 -32.21 -25.80
N LYS A 314 1.82 -31.79 -24.65
CA LYS A 314 1.24 -32.72 -23.66
C LYS A 314 0.18 -33.67 -24.23
N PRO A 315 -0.76 -33.24 -25.11
CA PRO A 315 -1.75 -34.15 -25.71
C PRO A 315 -1.09 -35.21 -26.60
N VAL A 316 0.04 -34.91 -27.24
CA VAL A 316 0.78 -35.85 -28.10
C VAL A 316 1.61 -36.84 -27.27
N LEU A 317 2.19 -36.39 -26.17
CA LEU A 317 3.07 -37.21 -25.33
C LEU A 317 2.30 -38.12 -24.35
N MET A 318 1.12 -37.71 -23.88
CA MET A 318 0.35 -38.51 -22.90
C MET A 318 -0.06 -39.90 -23.41
N PRO A 319 -0.49 -40.09 -24.68
CA PRO A 319 -0.75 -41.43 -25.21
C PRO A 319 0.49 -42.32 -25.21
N ILE A 320 1.67 -41.77 -25.57
CA ILE A 320 2.94 -42.50 -25.62
C ILE A 320 3.39 -42.91 -24.20
N ILE A 321 3.28 -42.01 -23.22
CA ILE A 321 3.61 -42.32 -21.84
C ILE A 321 2.71 -43.41 -21.24
N ASN A 322 1.42 -43.39 -21.61
CA ASN A 322 0.46 -44.41 -21.16
C ASN A 322 0.69 -45.80 -21.80
N VAL A 323 1.30 -45.84 -22.99
CA VAL A 323 1.71 -47.10 -23.62
C VAL A 323 2.95 -47.69 -22.97
N ILE A 324 3.91 -46.84 -22.56
CA ILE A 324 5.18 -47.26 -21.90
C ILE A 324 4.92 -47.71 -20.43
N ARG A 325 3.84 -47.24 -19.79
CA ARG A 325 3.49 -47.60 -18.42
C ARG A 325 2.60 -48.86 -18.30
N ARG A 326 2.19 -49.43 -19.41
CA ARG A 326 1.56 -50.76 -19.50
C ARG A 326 2.60 -51.81 -19.82
#